data_8245063c3ba74e1f4208f5b88ba4ceb9
#
_entry.id   8245063c3ba74e1f4208f5b88ba4ceb9
#
_cell.length_a   1.000
_cell.length_b   1.000
_cell.length_c   1.000
_cell.angle_alpha   90.00
_cell.angle_beta   90.00
_cell.angle_gamma   90.00
#
_symmetry.space_group_name_H-M   'P 1'
#
loop_
_entity.id
_entity.type
_entity.pdbx_description
1 polymer ?
#
loop_
_entity_poly.entity_id
_entity_poly.type
_entity_poly.pdbx_seq_one_letter_code
_entity_poly.pdbx_strand_id
1 'polypeptide(L)'
;MIKELLKELILIDSSNREGANQAVTFCAQWLHEHGLKTEIIENNGYRMAVCEIGRGEKTIVFNGHVDVVRGRNEQFIPAVEDGRLYGRGAADMKAGVAAMMCILVQIKDDDIPYKIQLQIVSDEEDGGLNCSGYLVENGYRGDFVICSEPTQLGIAIQAKGVLRLDIELRGKSAHGSRPWEGINAIEKAWQVYSKILELPFTKESSAFYKAPSINLAKISGGEAYNKVPDLCTLSLDIRYLPTQNKDEIVKEIEAVTDGDVFVNLVGSPVHTKDDDPFVSNLRSVVEKHANRQATIFGQHGSADTVFFSHHGIPAIEFGPSGANWHGDDEYVEIDSIKTYQQILIDFVTTPLQ
;
A
#
# COMPACT_ATOMS: atom_id res chain seq x y z
N MET A 1 7.86 23.91 -10.71
CA MET A 1 6.53 23.70 -10.07
C MET A 1 6.55 22.49 -9.15
N ILE A 2 6.73 21.24 -9.60
CA ILE A 2 6.65 20.02 -8.77
C ILE A 2 7.55 20.07 -7.53
N LYS A 3 8.84 20.41 -7.71
CA LYS A 3 9.80 20.45 -6.60
C LYS A 3 9.39 21.43 -5.47
N GLU A 4 8.85 22.57 -5.82
CA GLU A 4 8.42 23.55 -4.80
C GLU A 4 7.11 23.09 -4.14
N LEU A 5 6.14 22.56 -4.89
CA LEU A 5 4.93 21.96 -4.33
C LEU A 5 5.26 20.81 -3.36
N LEU A 6 6.19 19.93 -3.74
CA LEU A 6 6.63 18.83 -2.87
C LEU A 6 7.26 19.35 -1.56
N LYS A 7 8.07 20.41 -1.63
CA LYS A 7 8.62 21.03 -0.41
C LYS A 7 7.52 21.56 0.51
N GLU A 8 6.51 22.21 -0.04
CA GLU A 8 5.38 22.72 0.73
C GLU A 8 4.59 21.58 1.38
N LEU A 9 4.40 20.45 0.66
CA LEU A 9 3.77 19.25 1.22
C LEU A 9 4.59 18.62 2.35
N ILE A 10 5.92 18.56 2.22
CA ILE A 10 6.81 18.02 3.27
C ILE A 10 6.75 18.87 4.55
N LEU A 11 6.66 20.20 4.42
CA LEU A 11 6.55 21.11 5.58
C LEU A 11 5.28 20.85 6.43
N ILE A 12 4.27 20.22 5.89
CA ILE A 12 3.09 19.83 6.64
C ILE A 12 3.35 18.50 7.33
N ASP A 13 3.42 18.51 8.68
CA ASP A 13 3.48 17.28 9.47
C ASP A 13 2.14 16.55 9.40
N SER A 14 2.02 15.65 8.45
CA SER A 14 0.84 14.82 8.21
C SER A 14 0.94 13.43 8.84
N SER A 15 1.74 13.27 9.89
CA SER A 15 1.90 12.03 10.65
C SER A 15 0.77 11.75 11.65
N ASN A 16 -0.26 12.56 11.62
CA ASN A 16 -1.47 12.41 12.40
C ASN A 16 -2.66 12.92 11.59
N ARG A 17 -3.87 12.51 11.97
CA ARG A 17 -5.11 12.81 11.23
C ARG A 17 -5.34 14.31 10.98
N GLU A 18 -5.02 15.18 11.95
CA GLU A 18 -5.22 16.62 11.77
C GLU A 18 -4.28 17.18 10.71
N GLY A 19 -3.00 16.85 10.77
CA GLY A 19 -2.00 17.24 9.77
C GLY A 19 -2.25 16.62 8.39
N ALA A 20 -2.70 15.35 8.32
CA ALA A 20 -3.08 14.71 7.08
C ALA A 20 -4.30 15.42 6.42
N ASN A 21 -5.32 15.76 7.21
CA ASN A 21 -6.45 16.56 6.74
C ASN A 21 -6.04 17.98 6.29
N GLN A 22 -5.05 18.57 6.96
CA GLN A 22 -4.48 19.87 6.54
C GLN A 22 -3.77 19.72 5.18
N ALA A 23 -3.01 18.65 4.97
CA ALA A 23 -2.33 18.39 3.71
C ALA A 23 -3.33 18.19 2.54
N VAL A 24 -4.42 17.44 2.76
CA VAL A 24 -5.50 17.32 1.75
C VAL A 24 -6.13 18.68 1.44
N THR A 25 -6.41 19.48 2.47
CA THR A 25 -7.00 20.81 2.28
C THR A 25 -6.05 21.73 1.50
N PHE A 26 -4.76 21.69 1.81
CA PHE A 26 -3.73 22.39 1.06
C PHE A 26 -3.71 21.98 -0.42
N CYS A 27 -3.72 20.67 -0.72
CA CYS A 27 -3.78 20.17 -2.09
C CYS A 27 -5.01 20.67 -2.85
N ALA A 28 -6.18 20.60 -2.24
CA ALA A 28 -7.44 21.07 -2.84
C ALA A 28 -7.40 22.56 -3.12
N GLN A 29 -6.89 23.37 -2.20
CA GLN A 29 -6.73 24.81 -2.39
C GLN A 29 -5.72 25.11 -3.50
N TRP A 30 -4.58 24.44 -3.50
CA TRP A 30 -3.56 24.61 -4.55
C TRP A 30 -4.12 24.30 -5.94
N LEU A 31 -4.87 23.19 -6.09
CA LEU A 31 -5.54 22.84 -7.36
C LEU A 31 -6.55 23.93 -7.79
N HIS A 32 -7.32 24.45 -6.83
CA HIS A 32 -8.28 25.52 -7.07
C HIS A 32 -7.62 26.82 -7.56
N GLU A 33 -6.51 27.22 -6.93
CA GLU A 33 -5.70 28.40 -7.33
C GLU A 33 -5.13 28.26 -8.76
N HIS A 34 -4.94 27.00 -9.22
CA HIS A 34 -4.51 26.69 -10.58
C HIS A 34 -5.68 26.44 -11.56
N GLY A 35 -6.92 26.78 -11.16
CA GLY A 35 -8.09 26.76 -12.01
C GLY A 35 -8.75 25.38 -12.16
N LEU A 36 -8.52 24.46 -11.22
CA LEU A 36 -9.17 23.15 -11.18
C LEU A 36 -10.24 23.11 -10.08
N LYS A 37 -11.40 22.56 -10.41
CA LYS A 37 -12.45 22.33 -9.42
C LYS A 37 -12.17 21.06 -8.62
N THR A 38 -12.07 21.18 -7.33
CA THR A 38 -11.79 20.07 -6.41
C THR A 38 -12.92 19.94 -5.40
N GLU A 39 -13.39 18.72 -5.20
CA GLU A 39 -14.35 18.36 -4.15
C GLU A 39 -13.57 17.85 -2.94
N ILE A 40 -13.91 18.33 -1.73
CA ILE A 40 -13.43 17.78 -0.47
C ILE A 40 -14.55 16.95 0.13
N ILE A 41 -14.24 15.69 0.42
CA ILE A 41 -15.13 14.72 1.03
C ILE A 41 -14.58 14.40 2.43
N GLU A 42 -15.44 14.19 3.40
CA GLU A 42 -15.07 13.82 4.76
C GLU A 42 -15.80 12.53 5.18
N ASN A 43 -15.07 11.58 5.73
CA ASN A 43 -15.62 10.35 6.29
C ASN A 43 -14.86 9.98 7.57
N ASN A 44 -15.59 9.71 8.65
CA ASN A 44 -15.02 9.36 9.97
C ASN A 44 -13.94 10.32 10.49
N GLY A 45 -14.00 11.60 10.08
CA GLY A 45 -13.04 12.64 10.45
C GLY A 45 -11.75 12.65 9.62
N TYR A 46 -11.65 11.84 8.56
CA TYR A 46 -10.61 11.90 7.54
C TYR A 46 -11.12 12.65 6.32
N ARG A 47 -10.24 13.42 5.68
CA ARG A 47 -10.54 14.17 4.47
C ARG A 47 -9.88 13.53 3.26
N MET A 48 -10.57 13.62 2.14
CA MET A 48 -10.06 13.28 0.82
C MET A 48 -10.47 14.34 -0.18
N ALA A 49 -9.66 14.53 -1.21
CA ALA A 49 -9.94 15.47 -2.28
C ALA A 49 -10.05 14.74 -3.61
N VAL A 50 -11.08 15.06 -4.38
CA VAL A 50 -11.31 14.51 -5.72
C VAL A 50 -11.34 15.64 -6.74
N CYS A 51 -10.56 15.50 -7.81
CA CYS A 51 -10.48 16.45 -8.92
C CYS A 51 -10.59 15.69 -10.24
N GLU A 52 -11.42 16.17 -11.17
CA GLU A 52 -11.60 15.54 -12.47
C GLU A 52 -11.29 16.50 -13.62
N ILE A 53 -10.64 15.97 -14.67
CA ILE A 53 -10.43 16.63 -15.95
C ILE A 53 -10.72 15.68 -17.10
N GLY A 54 -10.88 16.23 -18.31
CA GLY A 54 -11.16 15.45 -19.51
C GLY A 54 -12.63 14.98 -19.60
N ARG A 55 -12.99 14.38 -20.75
CA ARG A 55 -14.37 13.97 -21.06
C ARG A 55 -14.46 12.62 -21.76
N GLY A 56 -13.36 11.84 -21.76
CA GLY A 56 -13.34 10.51 -22.37
C GLY A 56 -14.33 9.54 -21.71
N GLU A 57 -14.70 8.49 -22.43
CA GLU A 57 -15.60 7.45 -21.91
C GLU A 57 -14.98 6.64 -20.78
N LYS A 58 -13.65 6.35 -20.91
CA LYS A 58 -12.91 5.61 -19.90
C LYS A 58 -12.31 6.55 -18.86
N THR A 59 -12.36 6.15 -17.61
CA THR A 59 -11.81 6.90 -16.49
C THR A 59 -10.51 6.25 -15.99
N ILE A 60 -9.43 7.02 -15.95
CA ILE A 60 -8.18 6.65 -15.28
C ILE A 60 -8.15 7.35 -13.91
N VAL A 61 -8.00 6.59 -12.86
CA VAL A 61 -7.84 7.13 -11.50
C VAL A 61 -6.36 7.27 -11.19
N PHE A 62 -5.96 8.46 -10.77
CA PHE A 62 -4.71 8.73 -10.09
C PHE A 62 -5.00 8.79 -8.60
N ASN A 63 -4.46 7.87 -7.84
CA ASN A 63 -4.65 7.78 -6.41
C ASN A 63 -3.33 8.01 -5.68
N GLY A 64 -3.37 8.75 -4.57
CA GLY A 64 -2.19 8.94 -3.75
C GLY A 64 -2.51 9.54 -2.39
N HIS A 65 -1.73 9.12 -1.38
CA HIS A 65 -1.88 9.59 -0.01
C HIS A 65 -0.92 10.72 0.35
N VAL A 66 -1.32 11.53 1.33
CA VAL A 66 -0.51 12.64 1.86
C VAL A 66 -0.22 12.49 3.34
N ASP A 67 -0.84 11.53 4.02
CA ASP A 67 -0.43 11.10 5.36
C ASP A 67 0.93 10.40 5.30
N VAL A 68 1.61 10.34 6.41
CA VAL A 68 2.94 9.74 6.53
C VAL A 68 3.11 9.13 7.91
N VAL A 69 3.99 8.14 8.04
CA VAL A 69 4.38 7.63 9.36
C VAL A 69 5.05 8.72 10.21
N ARG A 70 5.05 8.52 11.52
CA ARG A 70 5.68 9.46 12.46
C ARG A 70 7.14 9.70 12.12
N GLY A 71 7.58 10.94 12.33
CA GLY A 71 8.96 11.38 12.13
C GLY A 71 9.40 12.38 13.19
N ARG A 72 10.70 12.70 13.21
CA ARG A 72 11.24 13.81 14.00
C ARG A 72 10.95 15.13 13.28
N ASN A 73 10.88 16.23 14.03
CA ASN A 73 10.56 17.57 13.48
C ASN A 73 11.46 17.97 12.31
N GLU A 74 12.74 17.58 12.34
CA GLU A 74 13.72 17.89 11.30
C GLU A 74 13.39 17.22 9.96
N GLN A 75 12.69 16.09 10.00
CA GLN A 75 12.30 15.36 8.79
C GLN A 75 11.17 16.06 8.01
N PHE A 76 10.46 17.01 8.63
CA PHE A 76 9.47 17.85 7.97
C PHE A 76 10.08 19.16 7.42
N ILE A 77 11.40 19.30 7.45
CA ILE A 77 12.13 20.41 6.84
C ILE A 77 12.79 19.91 5.55
N PRO A 78 12.26 20.24 4.35
CA PRO A 78 12.77 19.70 3.10
C PRO A 78 14.19 20.20 2.81
N ALA A 79 15.09 19.28 2.47
CA ALA A 79 16.45 19.59 2.06
C ALA A 79 16.72 19.05 0.64
N VAL A 80 17.51 19.81 -0.13
CA VAL A 80 17.94 19.37 -1.47
C VAL A 80 19.44 19.22 -1.49
N GLU A 81 19.92 18.02 -1.79
CA GLU A 81 21.34 17.69 -1.88
C GLU A 81 21.54 16.64 -2.98
N ASP A 82 22.57 16.79 -3.79
CA ASP A 82 22.99 15.83 -4.84
C ASP A 82 21.86 15.29 -5.73
N GLY A 83 20.94 16.15 -6.15
CA GLY A 83 19.81 15.77 -7.01
C GLY A 83 18.67 15.05 -6.30
N ARG A 84 18.72 14.95 -4.97
CA ARG A 84 17.70 14.36 -4.11
C ARG A 84 16.98 15.42 -3.30
N LEU A 85 15.72 15.16 -3.02
CA LEU A 85 14.92 15.96 -2.10
C LEU A 85 14.59 15.06 -0.89
N TYR A 86 15.11 15.45 0.25
CA TYR A 86 14.95 14.76 1.53
C TYR A 86 13.79 15.33 2.32
N GLY A 87 13.11 14.47 3.05
CA GLY A 87 12.05 14.79 3.98
C GLY A 87 11.06 13.65 4.16
N ARG A 88 10.31 13.65 5.24
CA ARG A 88 9.27 12.64 5.51
C ARG A 88 8.16 12.75 4.47
N GLY A 89 7.82 11.61 3.84
CA GLY A 89 6.86 11.54 2.74
C GLY A 89 7.45 11.99 1.39
N ALA A 90 8.75 12.29 1.30
CA ALA A 90 9.36 12.70 0.04
C ALA A 90 9.26 11.59 -1.02
N ALA A 91 9.45 10.33 -0.64
CA ALA A 91 9.27 9.18 -1.51
C ALA A 91 7.87 8.57 -1.37
N ASP A 92 7.40 8.42 -0.14
CA ASP A 92 6.18 7.72 0.26
C ASP A 92 5.13 8.70 0.82
N MET A 93 4.14 9.20 0.02
CA MET A 93 4.22 9.23 -1.45
C MET A 93 3.89 10.64 -1.99
N LYS A 94 4.26 11.70 -1.20
CA LYS A 94 3.96 13.10 -1.55
C LYS A 94 4.56 13.54 -2.89
N ALA A 95 5.70 12.92 -3.33
CA ALA A 95 6.27 13.22 -4.66
C ALA A 95 5.35 12.77 -5.79
N GLY A 96 4.74 11.61 -5.65
CA GLY A 96 3.76 11.10 -6.59
C GLY A 96 2.54 12.00 -6.65
N VAL A 97 1.98 12.37 -5.49
CA VAL A 97 0.84 13.29 -5.40
C VAL A 97 1.17 14.65 -6.04
N ALA A 98 2.32 15.25 -5.72
CA ALA A 98 2.75 16.51 -6.30
C ALA A 98 2.90 16.45 -7.82
N ALA A 99 3.42 15.33 -8.35
CA ALA A 99 3.53 15.12 -9.79
C ALA A 99 2.14 15.00 -10.44
N MET A 100 1.23 14.20 -9.88
CA MET A 100 -0.14 14.05 -10.39
C MET A 100 -0.91 15.37 -10.38
N MET A 101 -0.81 16.16 -9.32
CA MET A 101 -1.42 17.50 -9.25
C MET A 101 -0.88 18.41 -10.38
N CYS A 102 0.43 18.44 -10.56
CA CYS A 102 1.06 19.24 -11.62
C CYS A 102 0.69 18.75 -13.03
N ILE A 103 0.50 17.45 -13.23
CA ILE A 103 0.03 16.87 -14.49
C ILE A 103 -1.37 17.41 -14.82
N LEU A 104 -2.32 17.33 -13.90
CA LEU A 104 -3.67 17.81 -14.11
C LEU A 104 -3.68 19.29 -14.52
N VAL A 105 -2.89 20.12 -13.81
CA VAL A 105 -2.78 21.56 -14.16
C VAL A 105 -2.22 21.77 -15.56
N GLN A 106 -1.24 20.96 -15.96
CA GLN A 106 -0.58 21.09 -17.26
C GLN A 106 -1.51 20.71 -18.42
N ILE A 107 -2.32 19.66 -18.27
CA ILE A 107 -3.13 19.11 -19.37
C ILE A 107 -4.63 19.41 -19.24
N LYS A 108 -5.06 20.25 -18.29
CA LYS A 108 -6.49 20.53 -18.02
C LYS A 108 -7.28 21.08 -19.21
N ASP A 109 -6.59 21.79 -20.11
CA ASP A 109 -7.18 22.42 -21.28
C ASP A 109 -6.94 21.62 -22.57
N ASP A 110 -6.23 20.47 -22.49
CA ASP A 110 -5.95 19.60 -23.62
C ASP A 110 -7.15 18.71 -23.94
N ASP A 111 -7.25 18.29 -25.20
CA ASP A 111 -8.23 17.28 -25.65
C ASP A 111 -7.66 15.88 -25.37
N ILE A 112 -7.93 15.37 -24.17
CA ILE A 112 -7.43 14.06 -23.71
C ILE A 112 -8.49 12.95 -23.92
N PRO A 113 -8.07 11.73 -24.34
CA PRO A 113 -9.00 10.64 -24.70
C PRO A 113 -9.68 9.99 -23.49
N TYR A 114 -9.29 10.37 -22.28
CA TYR A 114 -9.78 9.82 -21.02
C TYR A 114 -10.40 10.90 -20.13
N LYS A 115 -11.24 10.47 -19.19
CA LYS A 115 -11.49 11.22 -17.96
C LYS A 115 -10.41 10.85 -16.97
N ILE A 116 -9.73 11.82 -16.38
CA ILE A 116 -8.75 11.61 -15.32
C ILE A 116 -9.36 12.05 -14.01
N GLN A 117 -9.40 11.17 -13.04
CA GLN A 117 -9.86 11.45 -11.68
C GLN A 117 -8.67 11.33 -10.72
N LEU A 118 -8.24 12.45 -10.17
CA LEU A 118 -7.24 12.49 -9.10
C LEU A 118 -7.94 12.34 -7.75
N GLN A 119 -7.48 11.39 -6.95
CA GLN A 119 -7.90 11.15 -5.58
C GLN A 119 -6.70 11.35 -4.65
N ILE A 120 -6.82 12.31 -3.72
CA ILE A 120 -5.80 12.58 -2.70
C ILE A 120 -6.39 12.20 -1.36
N VAL A 121 -5.76 11.28 -0.65
CA VAL A 121 -6.27 10.65 0.56
C VAL A 121 -5.37 10.87 1.77
N SER A 122 -5.88 10.62 2.99
CA SER A 122 -5.24 10.99 4.24
C SER A 122 -5.19 9.88 5.30
N ASP A 123 -5.35 8.61 4.91
CA ASP A 123 -5.36 7.48 5.86
C ASP A 123 -4.75 6.18 5.34
N GLU A 124 -3.89 6.24 4.32
CA GLU A 124 -3.26 5.04 3.79
C GLU A 124 -2.43 4.33 4.85
N GLU A 125 -1.59 5.08 5.58
CA GLU A 125 -0.73 4.58 6.67
C GLU A 125 -1.53 4.05 7.88
N ASP A 126 -2.80 4.43 7.98
CA ASP A 126 -3.77 3.91 8.94
C ASP A 126 -4.66 2.79 8.33
N GLY A 127 -4.38 2.36 7.08
CA GLY A 127 -5.01 1.25 6.39
C GLY A 127 -6.07 1.61 5.35
N GLY A 128 -6.25 2.88 4.95
CA GLY A 128 -6.98 3.36 3.77
C GLY A 128 -8.51 3.21 3.77
N LEU A 129 -9.10 2.64 4.82
CA LEU A 129 -10.53 2.29 4.85
C LEU A 129 -11.46 3.50 4.83
N ASN A 130 -11.03 4.61 5.46
CA ASN A 130 -11.90 5.79 5.59
C ASN A 130 -11.83 6.70 4.38
N CYS A 131 -10.77 6.62 3.57
CA CYS A 131 -10.60 7.41 2.35
C CYS A 131 -10.72 6.55 1.09
N SER A 132 -9.67 5.87 0.62
CA SER A 132 -9.74 5.10 -0.63
C SER A 132 -10.81 4.02 -0.60
N GLY A 133 -10.95 3.29 0.51
CA GLY A 133 -12.03 2.32 0.70
C GLY A 133 -13.40 2.99 0.59
N TYR A 134 -13.61 4.11 1.29
CA TYR A 134 -14.85 4.86 1.23
C TYR A 134 -15.15 5.39 -0.19
N LEU A 135 -14.15 5.96 -0.88
CA LEU A 135 -14.32 6.47 -2.25
C LEU A 135 -14.80 5.37 -3.19
N VAL A 136 -14.14 4.21 -3.16
CA VAL A 136 -14.50 3.07 -4.03
C VAL A 136 -15.92 2.58 -3.74
N GLU A 137 -16.31 2.45 -2.46
CA GLU A 137 -17.68 2.05 -2.07
C GLU A 137 -18.74 3.06 -2.50
N ASN A 138 -18.39 4.36 -2.57
CA ASN A 138 -19.30 5.42 -2.98
C ASN A 138 -19.24 5.76 -4.48
N GLY A 139 -18.63 4.88 -5.29
CA GLY A 139 -18.68 4.98 -6.75
C GLY A 139 -17.58 5.84 -7.39
N TYR A 140 -16.59 6.33 -6.63
CA TYR A 140 -15.41 6.99 -7.18
C TYR A 140 -14.44 5.93 -7.72
N ARG A 141 -14.80 5.38 -8.85
CA ARG A 141 -14.15 4.24 -9.52
C ARG A 141 -13.68 4.64 -10.91
N GLY A 142 -12.73 3.88 -11.46
CA GLY A 142 -12.27 4.03 -12.84
C GLY A 142 -12.23 2.71 -13.58
N ASP A 143 -11.79 2.78 -14.82
CA ASP A 143 -11.49 1.62 -15.65
C ASP A 143 -10.06 1.11 -15.41
N PHE A 144 -9.19 2.00 -14.90
CA PHE A 144 -7.81 1.70 -14.54
C PHE A 144 -7.33 2.65 -13.44
N VAL A 145 -6.48 2.14 -12.52
CA VAL A 145 -6.00 2.91 -11.37
C VAL A 145 -4.48 2.88 -11.30
N ILE A 146 -3.88 4.03 -11.10
CA ILE A 146 -2.46 4.19 -10.78
C ILE A 146 -2.35 4.78 -9.38
N CYS A 147 -1.85 3.99 -8.42
CA CYS A 147 -1.44 4.45 -7.11
C CYS A 147 0.05 4.84 -7.18
N SER A 148 0.38 6.06 -6.78
CA SER A 148 1.71 6.65 -7.05
C SER A 148 2.76 6.29 -5.99
N GLU A 149 2.76 5.05 -5.53
CA GLU A 149 3.76 4.51 -4.61
C GLU A 149 5.18 4.51 -5.19
N PRO A 150 6.24 4.61 -4.35
CA PRO A 150 7.62 4.65 -4.83
C PRO A 150 8.07 3.30 -5.41
N THR A 151 8.01 3.14 -6.72
CA THR A 151 8.30 1.90 -7.43
C THR A 151 9.56 1.96 -8.29
N GLN A 152 10.39 2.98 -8.17
CA GLN A 152 11.60 3.17 -9.00
C GLN A 152 11.29 3.24 -10.50
N LEU A 153 10.12 3.79 -10.88
CA LEU A 153 9.58 3.77 -12.24
C LEU A 153 9.36 2.34 -12.78
N GLY A 154 9.20 1.35 -11.89
CA GLY A 154 8.71 0.02 -12.22
C GLY A 154 7.20 -0.05 -12.08
N ILE A 155 6.57 -1.00 -12.75
CA ILE A 155 5.12 -1.19 -12.75
C ILE A 155 4.80 -2.40 -11.87
N ALA A 156 4.26 -2.16 -10.68
CA ALA A 156 3.83 -3.24 -9.81
C ALA A 156 2.38 -3.59 -10.10
N ILE A 157 2.16 -4.76 -10.69
CA ILE A 157 0.84 -5.24 -11.11
C ILE A 157 0.19 -6.21 -10.13
N GLN A 158 0.93 -6.59 -9.08
CA GLN A 158 0.45 -7.47 -8.02
C GLN A 158 0.93 -7.00 -6.66
N ALA A 159 0.14 -7.29 -5.62
CA ALA A 159 0.56 -7.20 -4.24
C ALA A 159 0.03 -8.42 -3.46
N LYS A 160 0.80 -8.88 -2.45
CA LYS A 160 0.37 -9.98 -1.59
C LYS A 160 -0.83 -9.59 -0.74
N GLY A 161 -1.74 -10.53 -0.53
CA GLY A 161 -2.80 -10.40 0.44
C GLY A 161 -2.28 -10.48 1.88
N VAL A 162 -3.08 -10.02 2.83
CA VAL A 162 -2.76 -10.02 4.26
C VAL A 162 -3.74 -10.90 5.01
N LEU A 163 -3.23 -11.79 5.85
CA LEU A 163 -4.01 -12.59 6.78
C LEU A 163 -3.35 -12.54 8.15
N ARG A 164 -4.00 -11.89 9.11
CA ARG A 164 -3.55 -11.88 10.50
C ARG A 164 -4.46 -12.72 11.34
N LEU A 165 -3.87 -13.64 12.11
CA LEU A 165 -4.63 -14.53 12.95
C LEU A 165 -3.90 -14.81 14.27
N ASP A 166 -4.69 -15.14 15.29
CA ASP A 166 -4.23 -15.65 16.57
C ASP A 166 -4.63 -17.11 16.71
N ILE A 167 -3.74 -17.91 17.32
CA ILE A 167 -4.01 -19.31 17.65
C ILE A 167 -3.87 -19.45 19.17
N GLU A 168 -4.97 -19.72 19.84
CA GLU A 168 -5.00 -19.96 21.27
C GLU A 168 -4.88 -21.46 21.57
N LEU A 169 -3.81 -21.83 22.25
CA LEU A 169 -3.47 -23.22 22.56
C LEU A 169 -3.59 -23.47 24.06
N ARG A 170 -4.36 -24.48 24.39
CA ARG A 170 -4.57 -24.90 25.79
C ARG A 170 -3.71 -26.10 26.14
N GLY A 171 -3.11 -26.02 27.30
CA GLY A 171 -2.37 -27.09 27.96
C GLY A 171 -3.02 -27.53 29.25
N LYS A 172 -2.19 -28.00 30.19
CA LYS A 172 -2.59 -28.39 31.53
C LYS A 172 -1.54 -27.93 32.52
N SER A 173 -1.95 -27.15 33.52
CA SER A 173 -1.07 -26.72 34.60
C SER A 173 -0.54 -27.89 35.43
N ALA A 174 0.71 -27.77 35.84
CA ALA A 174 1.34 -28.63 36.85
C ALA A 174 2.45 -27.86 37.58
N HIS A 175 2.98 -28.41 38.64
CA HIS A 175 4.14 -27.83 39.31
C HIS A 175 5.38 -27.91 38.41
N GLY A 176 6.15 -26.85 38.28
CA GLY A 176 7.28 -26.76 37.37
C GLY A 176 8.38 -27.80 37.57
N SER A 177 8.51 -28.39 38.80
CA SER A 177 9.40 -29.51 39.06
C SER A 177 8.87 -30.88 38.61
N ARG A 178 7.62 -30.95 38.14
CA ARG A 178 6.95 -32.16 37.63
C ARG A 178 6.23 -31.89 36.31
N PRO A 179 6.96 -31.43 35.30
CA PRO A 179 6.34 -31.02 34.02
C PRO A 179 5.58 -32.17 33.34
N TRP A 180 5.93 -33.43 33.61
CA TRP A 180 5.26 -34.61 33.07
C TRP A 180 3.83 -34.83 33.61
N GLU A 181 3.40 -34.13 34.65
CA GLU A 181 2.02 -34.13 35.14
C GLU A 181 1.12 -33.12 34.42
N GLY A 182 1.71 -32.21 33.66
CA GLY A 182 1.06 -31.19 32.90
C GLY A 182 1.19 -31.35 31.36
N ILE A 183 0.69 -30.36 30.64
CA ILE A 183 0.90 -30.17 29.19
C ILE A 183 1.31 -28.72 29.00
N ASN A 184 2.54 -28.48 28.54
CA ASN A 184 3.07 -27.16 28.36
C ASN A 184 2.52 -26.52 27.08
N ALA A 185 1.69 -25.48 27.21
CA ALA A 185 1.07 -24.78 26.08
C ALA A 185 2.08 -24.04 25.20
N ILE A 186 3.22 -23.60 25.76
CA ILE A 186 4.29 -22.95 24.98
C ILE A 186 5.00 -23.98 24.08
N GLU A 187 5.31 -25.15 24.58
CA GLU A 187 5.92 -26.21 23.76
C GLU A 187 4.97 -26.68 22.67
N LYS A 188 3.67 -26.78 22.98
CA LYS A 188 2.63 -27.09 22.02
C LYS A 188 2.52 -26.01 20.93
N ALA A 189 2.57 -24.74 21.32
CA ALA A 189 2.56 -23.60 20.38
C ALA A 189 3.74 -23.66 19.41
N TRP A 190 4.93 -23.96 19.90
CA TRP A 190 6.11 -24.14 19.06
C TRP A 190 5.97 -25.30 18.05
N GLN A 191 5.39 -26.42 18.49
CA GLN A 191 5.12 -27.55 17.60
C GLN A 191 4.10 -27.21 16.53
N VAL A 192 3.03 -26.48 16.87
CA VAL A 192 2.02 -26.01 15.90
C VAL A 192 2.64 -25.05 14.89
N TYR A 193 3.40 -24.05 15.36
CA TYR A 193 4.11 -23.13 14.46
C TYR A 193 5.04 -23.88 13.50
N SER A 194 5.80 -24.84 13.98
CA SER A 194 6.69 -25.66 13.14
C SER A 194 5.92 -26.44 12.08
N LYS A 195 4.73 -26.97 12.40
CA LYS A 195 3.87 -27.64 11.40
C LYS A 195 3.31 -26.65 10.37
N ILE A 196 2.93 -25.44 10.80
CA ILE A 196 2.43 -24.40 9.88
C ILE A 196 3.46 -24.06 8.82
N LEU A 197 4.74 -23.97 9.18
CA LEU A 197 5.83 -23.68 8.22
C LEU A 197 6.02 -24.78 7.15
N GLU A 198 5.47 -25.97 7.36
CA GLU A 198 5.54 -27.11 6.42
C GLU A 198 4.25 -27.32 5.62
N LEU A 199 3.22 -26.49 5.83
CA LEU A 199 1.95 -26.63 5.11
C LEU A 199 2.11 -26.37 3.60
N PRO A 200 1.28 -26.99 2.75
CA PRO A 200 1.36 -26.85 1.29
C PRO A 200 1.38 -25.40 0.82
N PHE A 201 0.50 -24.55 1.35
CA PHE A 201 0.44 -23.15 0.93
C PHE A 201 1.77 -22.41 1.09
N THR A 202 2.62 -22.79 2.05
CA THR A 202 3.92 -22.15 2.33
C THR A 202 4.98 -22.43 1.26
N LYS A 203 4.76 -23.46 0.43
CA LYS A 203 5.69 -23.94 -0.61
C LYS A 203 5.29 -23.45 -2.01
N GLU A 204 4.13 -22.81 -2.14
CA GLU A 204 3.67 -22.30 -3.42
C GLU A 204 4.49 -21.08 -3.88
N SER A 205 4.58 -20.91 -5.19
CA SER A 205 5.26 -19.79 -5.84
C SER A 205 4.47 -19.29 -7.03
N SER A 206 4.78 -18.09 -7.50
CA SER A 206 4.22 -17.52 -8.73
C SER A 206 5.31 -16.83 -9.55
N ALA A 207 4.94 -16.21 -10.67
CA ALA A 207 5.89 -15.51 -11.53
C ALA A 207 6.67 -14.40 -10.79
N PHE A 208 6.02 -13.73 -9.81
CA PHE A 208 6.63 -12.61 -9.08
C PHE A 208 7.05 -12.93 -7.65
N TYR A 209 6.63 -14.07 -7.10
CA TYR A 209 6.89 -14.41 -5.70
C TYR A 209 7.45 -15.82 -5.55
N LYS A 210 8.55 -15.93 -4.82
CA LYS A 210 9.15 -17.23 -4.49
C LYS A 210 8.29 -18.04 -3.51
N ALA A 211 7.61 -17.35 -2.60
CA ALA A 211 6.72 -17.96 -1.61
C ALA A 211 5.87 -16.88 -0.91
N PRO A 212 4.78 -17.25 -0.21
CA PRO A 212 4.17 -16.42 0.81
C PRO A 212 5.18 -16.16 1.95
N SER A 213 4.88 -15.22 2.84
CA SER A 213 5.69 -15.01 4.04
C SER A 213 4.84 -15.19 5.29
N ILE A 214 5.43 -15.79 6.33
CA ILE A 214 4.83 -15.99 7.62
C ILE A 214 5.73 -15.36 8.67
N ASN A 215 5.20 -14.37 9.37
CA ASN A 215 5.86 -13.75 10.50
C ASN A 215 5.16 -14.17 11.80
N LEU A 216 5.88 -14.84 12.69
CA LEU A 216 5.43 -15.02 14.07
C LEU A 216 5.59 -13.67 14.78
N ALA A 217 4.52 -12.86 14.77
CA ALA A 217 4.55 -11.48 15.23
C ALA A 217 4.57 -11.38 16.77
N LYS A 218 3.86 -12.29 17.44
CA LYS A 218 3.81 -12.35 18.91
C LYS A 218 3.67 -13.78 19.38
N ILE A 219 4.22 -14.06 20.57
CA ILE A 219 3.95 -15.25 21.35
C ILE A 219 3.73 -14.82 22.80
N SER A 220 2.67 -15.27 23.42
CA SER A 220 2.33 -14.92 24.80
C SER A 220 1.87 -16.17 25.57
N GLY A 221 2.55 -16.49 26.67
CA GLY A 221 2.20 -17.62 27.50
C GLY A 221 3.07 -17.73 28.76
N GLY A 222 2.55 -18.40 29.78
CA GLY A 222 3.22 -18.60 31.06
C GLY A 222 3.04 -17.43 32.04
N GLU A 223 2.92 -17.75 33.32
CA GLU A 223 2.68 -16.79 34.41
C GLU A 223 3.79 -16.80 35.46
N ALA A 224 4.43 -17.97 35.70
CA ALA A 224 5.43 -18.14 36.73
C ALA A 224 6.42 -19.26 36.41
N TYR A 225 7.66 -19.13 36.88
CA TYR A 225 8.71 -20.14 36.66
C TYR A 225 8.41 -21.53 37.20
N ASN A 226 7.63 -21.62 38.27
CA ASN A 226 7.31 -22.87 38.93
C ASN A 226 5.95 -23.47 38.55
N LYS A 227 5.34 -22.99 37.47
CA LYS A 227 4.07 -23.47 36.92
C LYS A 227 4.24 -23.85 35.42
N VAL A 228 3.79 -25.05 35.04
CA VAL A 228 3.67 -25.44 33.63
C VAL A 228 2.61 -24.56 32.98
N PRO A 229 2.91 -23.84 31.88
CA PRO A 229 1.94 -22.98 31.20
C PRO A 229 0.76 -23.77 30.63
N ASP A 230 -0.44 -23.33 30.94
CA ASP A 230 -1.69 -23.93 30.48
C ASP A 230 -2.41 -23.15 29.39
N LEU A 231 -1.84 -22.00 29.00
CA LEU A 231 -2.32 -21.17 27.89
C LEU A 231 -1.13 -20.56 27.15
N CYS A 232 -1.21 -20.56 25.81
CA CYS A 232 -0.28 -19.85 24.95
C CYS A 232 -1.00 -19.36 23.70
N THR A 233 -0.76 -18.10 23.31
CA THR A 233 -1.29 -17.51 22.09
C THR A 233 -0.15 -17.20 21.12
N LEU A 234 -0.29 -17.63 19.86
CA LEU A 234 0.55 -17.24 18.72
C LEU A 234 -0.20 -16.21 17.91
N SER A 235 0.48 -15.12 17.54
CA SER A 235 -0.05 -14.14 16.57
C SER A 235 0.78 -14.20 15.29
N LEU A 236 0.13 -14.48 14.16
CA LEU A 236 0.77 -14.63 12.85
C LEU A 236 0.34 -13.49 11.91
N ASP A 237 1.31 -12.92 11.18
CA ASP A 237 1.08 -12.07 10.00
C ASP A 237 1.52 -12.87 8.78
N ILE A 238 0.57 -13.28 7.96
CA ILE A 238 0.77 -14.07 6.75
C ILE A 238 0.54 -13.16 5.55
N ARG A 239 1.53 -13.10 4.63
CA ARG A 239 1.39 -12.43 3.35
C ARG A 239 1.23 -13.50 2.27
N TYR A 240 -0.01 -13.74 1.86
CA TYR A 240 -0.35 -14.80 0.91
C TYR A 240 -0.30 -14.31 -0.56
N LEU A 241 -0.10 -15.24 -1.48
CA LEU A 241 0.04 -14.93 -2.90
C LEU A 241 -1.32 -14.58 -3.53
N PRO A 242 -1.37 -13.74 -4.58
CA PRO A 242 -2.60 -13.45 -5.31
C PRO A 242 -3.31 -14.69 -5.91
N THR A 243 -2.57 -15.78 -6.08
CA THR A 243 -3.09 -17.07 -6.57
C THR A 243 -3.68 -17.95 -5.48
N GLN A 244 -3.52 -17.59 -4.22
CA GLN A 244 -3.94 -18.39 -3.07
C GLN A 244 -5.30 -17.93 -2.53
N ASN A 245 -6.03 -18.89 -1.93
CA ASN A 245 -7.29 -18.62 -1.24
C ASN A 245 -7.06 -18.58 0.28
N LYS A 246 -7.36 -17.44 0.89
CA LYS A 246 -7.22 -17.24 2.33
C LYS A 246 -8.01 -18.24 3.19
N ASP A 247 -9.20 -18.65 2.71
CA ASP A 247 -10.06 -19.59 3.47
C ASP A 247 -9.49 -21.01 3.44
N GLU A 248 -8.77 -21.36 2.38
CA GLU A 248 -8.03 -22.64 2.29
C GLU A 248 -6.80 -22.60 3.21
N ILE A 249 -6.08 -21.48 3.25
CA ILE A 249 -4.95 -21.28 4.18
C ILE A 249 -5.41 -21.45 5.64
N VAL A 250 -6.53 -20.84 6.02
CA VAL A 250 -7.09 -20.97 7.37
C VAL A 250 -7.42 -22.43 7.68
N LYS A 251 -8.08 -23.15 6.75
CA LYS A 251 -8.40 -24.58 6.90
C LYS A 251 -7.16 -25.46 7.05
N GLU A 252 -6.09 -25.19 6.28
CA GLU A 252 -4.83 -25.92 6.42
C GLU A 252 -4.21 -25.72 7.81
N ILE A 253 -4.28 -24.47 8.34
CA ILE A 253 -3.80 -24.15 9.69
C ILE A 253 -4.66 -24.84 10.74
N GLU A 254 -5.98 -24.77 10.65
CA GLU A 254 -6.91 -25.45 11.56
C GLU A 254 -6.68 -26.98 11.60
N ALA A 255 -6.30 -27.57 10.47
CA ALA A 255 -6.06 -29.01 10.39
C ALA A 255 -4.81 -29.50 11.18
N VAL A 256 -3.86 -28.60 11.48
CA VAL A 256 -2.62 -28.95 12.19
C VAL A 256 -2.58 -28.49 13.66
N THR A 257 -3.63 -27.85 14.12
CA THR A 257 -3.80 -27.43 15.52
C THR A 257 -5.08 -27.98 16.13
N ASP A 258 -5.06 -28.21 17.44
CA ASP A 258 -6.25 -28.42 18.28
C ASP A 258 -6.61 -27.16 19.09
N GLY A 259 -5.95 -26.03 18.79
CA GLY A 259 -6.25 -24.73 19.37
C GLY A 259 -7.34 -23.99 18.60
N ASP A 260 -7.87 -22.94 19.21
CA ASP A 260 -8.84 -22.05 18.60
C ASP A 260 -8.14 -21.04 17.69
N VAL A 261 -8.57 -20.94 16.42
CA VAL A 261 -8.01 -20.01 15.42
C VAL A 261 -8.94 -18.81 15.27
N PHE A 262 -8.40 -17.61 15.49
CA PHE A 262 -9.13 -16.34 15.38
C PHE A 262 -8.53 -15.49 14.25
N VAL A 263 -9.29 -15.26 13.19
CA VAL A 263 -8.88 -14.36 12.11
C VAL A 263 -9.17 -12.92 12.49
N ASN A 264 -8.13 -12.12 12.65
CA ASN A 264 -8.21 -10.73 13.11
C ASN A 264 -8.28 -9.71 11.95
N LEU A 265 -7.62 -10.02 10.83
CA LEU A 265 -7.60 -9.14 9.66
C LEU A 265 -7.42 -9.96 8.40
N VAL A 266 -8.15 -9.53 7.37
CA VAL A 266 -7.99 -10.02 5.99
C VAL A 266 -7.88 -8.82 5.07
N GLY A 267 -6.77 -8.75 4.32
CA GLY A 267 -6.58 -7.82 3.21
C GLY A 267 -6.52 -8.59 1.89
N SER A 268 -7.28 -8.15 0.90
CA SER A 268 -7.27 -8.75 -0.43
C SER A 268 -5.92 -8.57 -1.11
N PRO A 269 -5.47 -9.51 -1.97
CA PRO A 269 -4.32 -9.29 -2.82
C PRO A 269 -4.68 -8.37 -3.99
N VAL A 270 -3.68 -7.76 -4.61
CA VAL A 270 -3.82 -7.07 -5.90
C VAL A 270 -3.39 -8.01 -7.02
N HIS A 271 -4.20 -8.07 -8.07
CA HIS A 271 -3.90 -8.87 -9.26
C HIS A 271 -4.40 -8.18 -10.53
N THR A 272 -3.58 -7.35 -11.13
CA THR A 272 -3.79 -6.83 -12.47
C THR A 272 -3.04 -7.71 -13.47
N LYS A 273 -3.67 -8.01 -14.60
CA LYS A 273 -3.07 -8.87 -15.63
C LYS A 273 -1.92 -8.18 -16.34
N ASP A 274 -0.87 -8.93 -16.67
CA ASP A 274 0.29 -8.41 -17.41
C ASP A 274 -0.07 -7.99 -18.85
N ASP A 275 -1.08 -8.61 -19.43
CA ASP A 275 -1.62 -8.32 -20.76
C ASP A 275 -2.78 -7.31 -20.76
N ASP A 276 -3.05 -6.64 -19.63
CA ASP A 276 -4.02 -5.55 -19.57
C ASP A 276 -3.61 -4.43 -20.55
N PRO A 277 -4.55 -3.90 -21.36
CA PRO A 277 -4.23 -2.88 -22.36
C PRO A 277 -3.57 -1.62 -21.78
N PHE A 278 -3.99 -1.18 -20.59
CA PHE A 278 -3.38 -0.02 -19.93
C PHE A 278 -1.97 -0.33 -19.42
N VAL A 279 -1.74 -1.54 -18.87
CA VAL A 279 -0.40 -1.98 -18.46
C VAL A 279 0.52 -2.07 -19.67
N SER A 280 0.06 -2.62 -20.79
CA SER A 280 0.83 -2.73 -22.04
C SER A 280 1.19 -1.37 -22.61
N ASN A 281 0.25 -0.40 -22.61
CA ASN A 281 0.51 0.97 -23.02
C ASN A 281 1.52 1.66 -22.08
N LEU A 282 1.31 1.58 -20.76
CA LEU A 282 2.23 2.18 -19.78
C LEU A 282 3.64 1.61 -19.90
N ARG A 283 3.77 0.29 -20.11
CA ARG A 283 5.08 -0.35 -20.38
C ARG A 283 5.80 0.32 -21.54
N SER A 284 5.13 0.49 -22.67
CA SER A 284 5.71 1.11 -23.87
C SER A 284 6.15 2.57 -23.60
N VAL A 285 5.33 3.32 -22.85
CA VAL A 285 5.66 4.71 -22.50
C VAL A 285 6.82 4.79 -21.52
N VAL A 286 6.89 3.88 -20.52
CA VAL A 286 8.03 3.79 -19.59
C VAL A 286 9.32 3.51 -20.35
N GLU A 287 9.33 2.54 -21.27
CA GLU A 287 10.50 2.19 -22.08
C GLU A 287 10.98 3.36 -22.93
N LYS A 288 10.05 4.12 -23.49
CA LYS A 288 10.35 5.33 -24.29
C LYS A 288 11.03 6.43 -23.47
N HIS A 289 10.52 6.73 -22.26
CA HIS A 289 11.00 7.87 -21.45
C HIS A 289 12.15 7.51 -20.51
N ALA A 290 12.17 6.31 -19.95
CA ALA A 290 13.24 5.86 -19.07
C ALA A 290 14.45 5.30 -19.82
N ASN A 291 14.37 5.13 -21.15
CA ASN A 291 15.41 4.57 -22.01
C ASN A 291 15.97 3.22 -21.47
N ARG A 292 15.08 2.39 -20.93
CA ARG A 292 15.36 1.05 -20.42
C ARG A 292 14.11 0.19 -20.52
N GLN A 293 14.26 -1.12 -20.47
CA GLN A 293 13.11 -2.02 -20.38
C GLN A 293 12.31 -1.72 -19.10
N ALA A 294 10.99 -1.73 -19.21
CA ALA A 294 10.10 -1.58 -18.08
C ALA A 294 10.20 -2.81 -17.16
N THR A 295 10.38 -2.57 -15.88
CA THR A 295 10.34 -3.62 -14.87
C THR A 295 8.88 -3.87 -14.46
N ILE A 296 8.37 -5.08 -14.68
CA ILE A 296 7.07 -5.53 -14.17
C ILE A 296 7.34 -6.43 -12.97
N PHE A 297 6.64 -6.19 -11.85
CA PHE A 297 6.90 -6.94 -10.62
C PHE A 297 5.68 -7.01 -9.71
N GLY A 298 5.82 -7.73 -8.60
CA GLY A 298 4.85 -7.80 -7.52
C GLY A 298 5.39 -7.22 -6.23
N GLN A 299 4.59 -6.40 -5.55
CA GLN A 299 4.90 -5.83 -4.24
C GLN A 299 4.70 -6.85 -3.12
N HIS A 300 5.51 -6.74 -2.09
CA HIS A 300 5.35 -7.55 -0.87
C HIS A 300 4.42 -6.88 0.15
N GLY A 301 4.31 -5.56 0.10
CA GLY A 301 3.40 -4.74 0.88
C GLY A 301 2.02 -4.62 0.22
N SER A 302 1.17 -3.84 0.84
CA SER A 302 -0.20 -3.55 0.39
C SER A 302 -0.37 -2.04 0.41
N ALA A 303 -0.96 -1.48 -0.60
CA ALA A 303 -1.31 -0.07 -0.74
C ALA A 303 -2.80 0.08 -1.07
N ASP A 304 -3.28 1.28 -1.27
CA ASP A 304 -4.69 1.58 -1.57
C ASP A 304 -5.24 0.89 -2.84
N THR A 305 -4.37 0.39 -3.70
CA THR A 305 -4.72 -0.48 -4.86
C THR A 305 -5.61 -1.67 -4.49
N VAL A 306 -5.53 -2.15 -3.25
CA VAL A 306 -6.33 -3.29 -2.77
C VAL A 306 -7.84 -3.02 -2.83
N PHE A 307 -8.28 -1.79 -2.57
CA PHE A 307 -9.70 -1.43 -2.57
C PHE A 307 -10.29 -1.51 -3.98
N PHE A 308 -9.56 -1.05 -4.97
CA PHE A 308 -9.95 -1.11 -6.37
C PHE A 308 -9.92 -2.56 -6.90
N SER A 309 -8.84 -3.29 -6.62
CA SER A 309 -8.68 -4.68 -7.02
C SER A 309 -9.76 -5.58 -6.44
N HIS A 310 -10.20 -5.32 -5.20
CA HIS A 310 -11.32 -6.04 -4.57
C HIS A 310 -12.63 -5.92 -5.36
N HIS A 311 -12.83 -4.81 -6.06
CA HIS A 311 -13.99 -4.56 -6.94
C HIS A 311 -13.75 -5.00 -8.39
N GLY A 312 -12.66 -5.72 -8.67
CA GLY A 312 -12.31 -6.19 -10.02
C GLY A 312 -11.81 -5.09 -10.96
N ILE A 313 -11.39 -3.94 -10.42
CA ILE A 313 -10.85 -2.84 -11.19
C ILE A 313 -9.32 -3.04 -11.30
N PRO A 314 -8.74 -3.05 -12.52
CA PRO A 314 -7.30 -3.11 -12.69
C PRO A 314 -6.62 -1.94 -12.00
N ALA A 315 -5.74 -2.24 -11.03
CA ALA A 315 -5.01 -1.27 -10.25
C ALA A 315 -3.53 -1.66 -10.17
N ILE A 316 -2.66 -0.67 -10.26
CA ILE A 316 -1.21 -0.85 -10.20
C ILE A 316 -0.58 0.18 -9.28
N GLU A 317 0.61 -0.12 -8.79
CA GLU A 317 1.47 0.87 -8.18
C GLU A 317 2.54 1.28 -9.18
N PHE A 318 2.68 2.59 -9.37
CA PHE A 318 3.66 3.17 -10.30
C PHE A 318 4.01 4.59 -9.85
N GLY A 319 5.27 4.82 -9.49
CA GLY A 319 5.70 6.12 -9.02
C GLY A 319 7.20 6.35 -9.14
N PRO A 320 7.67 7.52 -8.68
CA PRO A 320 9.05 7.96 -8.84
C PRO A 320 10.04 7.11 -8.03
N SER A 321 11.33 7.35 -8.26
CA SER A 321 12.43 6.71 -7.55
C SER A 321 12.76 7.44 -6.27
N GLY A 322 12.87 6.71 -5.19
CA GLY A 322 13.28 7.20 -3.89
C GLY A 322 13.77 6.05 -3.02
N ALA A 323 14.15 6.34 -1.80
CA ALA A 323 14.55 5.31 -0.85
C ALA A 323 14.36 5.76 0.61
N ASN A 324 14.58 4.79 1.50
CA ASN A 324 14.54 4.97 2.95
C ASN A 324 13.19 5.47 3.49
N TRP A 325 12.09 5.19 2.77
CA TRP A 325 10.74 5.48 3.27
C TRP A 325 10.53 4.78 4.63
N HIS A 326 9.78 5.42 5.52
CA HIS A 326 9.66 5.09 6.94
C HIS A 326 10.97 5.25 7.75
N GLY A 327 12.12 5.47 7.09
CA GLY A 327 13.41 5.69 7.72
C GLY A 327 13.71 7.16 8.04
N ASP A 328 14.91 7.41 8.56
CA ASP A 328 15.32 8.76 8.99
C ASP A 328 15.75 9.66 7.83
N ASP A 329 16.34 9.08 6.78
CA ASP A 329 16.93 9.78 5.64
C ASP A 329 16.11 9.50 4.36
N GLU A 330 14.79 9.60 4.46
CA GLU A 330 13.89 9.41 3.33
C GLU A 330 14.13 10.49 2.26
N TYR A 331 14.22 10.06 1.00
CA TYR A 331 14.40 10.97 -0.13
C TYR A 331 13.74 10.47 -1.41
N VAL A 332 13.47 11.40 -2.32
CA VAL A 332 13.08 11.14 -3.70
C VAL A 332 14.13 11.72 -4.67
N GLU A 333 14.37 11.03 -5.78
CA GLU A 333 15.25 11.51 -6.86
C GLU A 333 14.50 12.53 -7.73
N ILE A 334 14.98 13.77 -7.77
CA ILE A 334 14.29 14.88 -8.45
C ILE A 334 14.09 14.62 -9.95
N ASP A 335 15.07 14.00 -10.60
CA ASP A 335 14.96 13.71 -12.03
C ASP A 335 13.98 12.56 -12.31
N SER A 336 13.81 11.64 -11.38
CA SER A 336 12.80 10.59 -11.52
C SER A 336 11.37 11.15 -11.46
N ILE A 337 11.12 12.17 -10.64
CA ILE A 337 9.81 12.84 -10.59
C ILE A 337 9.47 13.46 -11.95
N LYS A 338 10.45 14.10 -12.61
CA LYS A 338 10.27 14.68 -13.94
C LYS A 338 9.98 13.59 -14.99
N THR A 339 10.74 12.49 -14.93
CA THR A 339 10.52 11.34 -15.83
C THR A 339 9.16 10.72 -15.59
N TYR A 340 8.76 10.54 -14.35
CA TYR A 340 7.43 10.07 -13.97
C TYR A 340 6.31 10.97 -14.53
N GLN A 341 6.44 12.30 -14.38
CA GLN A 341 5.49 13.25 -14.94
C GLN A 341 5.36 13.09 -16.47
N GLN A 342 6.49 13.01 -17.19
CA GLN A 342 6.49 12.85 -18.65
C GLN A 342 5.82 11.55 -19.09
N ILE A 343 6.09 10.46 -18.36
CA ILE A 343 5.46 9.16 -18.61
C ILE A 343 3.95 9.26 -18.46
N LEU A 344 3.46 9.80 -17.34
CA LEU A 344 2.03 9.89 -17.10
C LEU A 344 1.31 10.82 -18.09
N ILE A 345 1.91 11.94 -18.46
CA ILE A 345 1.34 12.82 -19.49
C ILE A 345 1.21 12.07 -20.82
N ASP A 346 2.27 11.41 -21.29
CA ASP A 346 2.23 10.65 -22.55
C ASP A 346 1.22 9.50 -22.48
N PHE A 347 1.16 8.82 -21.33
CA PHE A 347 0.22 7.74 -21.09
C PHE A 347 -1.25 8.17 -21.18
N VAL A 348 -1.61 9.33 -20.59
CA VAL A 348 -3.02 9.78 -20.57
C VAL A 348 -3.41 10.61 -21.80
N THR A 349 -2.46 11.11 -22.57
CA THR A 349 -2.73 11.85 -23.81
C THR A 349 -2.75 10.96 -25.05
N THR A 350 -2.29 9.70 -24.93
CA THR A 350 -2.27 8.72 -26.02
C THR A 350 -3.45 7.74 -25.86
N PRO A 351 -4.36 7.62 -26.84
CA PRO A 351 -5.45 6.65 -26.76
C PRO A 351 -4.91 5.20 -26.81
N LEU A 352 -5.60 4.27 -26.13
CA LEU A 352 -5.35 2.84 -26.32
C LEU A 352 -5.57 2.46 -27.79
N GLN A 353 -4.65 1.70 -28.36
CA GLN A 353 -4.75 1.17 -29.71
C GLN A 353 -5.65 -0.07 -29.77
#